data_967bd0e0a479f616677e6de0b7df91db
#
_entry.id   967bd0e0a479f616677e6de0b7df91db
#
_cell.length_a   1.000
_cell.length_b   1.000
_cell.length_c   1.000
_cell.angle_alpha   90.00
_cell.angle_beta   90.00
_cell.angle_gamma   90.00
#
_symmetry.space_group_name_H-M   'P 1'
#
loop_
_entity.id
_entity.type
_entity.pdbx_description
1 polymer ?
#
loop_
_entity_poly.entity_id
_entity_poly.type
_entity_poly.pdbx_seq_one_letter_code
_entity_poly.pdbx_strand_id
1 'polypeptide(L)'
;MTDEELQRLVEQISRESFGKEFRHRAVFNSRLRTTGGRYRLQDHNIEINPRMLTEHDEATLVGVIKHELCHYHLHLGGQSGQHRTVAFKKLLKQVGGLRYAPAPVNQKPRVRRWYLYICTNCQQKYYRARKIDVTKMVCGRCHGRLAWQKIVLAPTRPH
;
A
#
# COMPACT_ATOMS: atom_id res chain seq x y z
N MET A 1 3.83 -5.12 23.20
CA MET A 1 3.20 -3.77 23.19
C MET A 1 1.71 -3.94 23.06
N THR A 2 0.95 -3.41 24.00
CA THR A 2 -0.53 -3.39 24.01
C THR A 2 -1.06 -2.18 23.23
N ASP A 3 -2.39 -2.10 23.02
CA ASP A 3 -3.02 -0.93 22.39
C ASP A 3 -2.86 0.34 23.25
N GLU A 4 -2.86 0.20 24.60
CA GLU A 4 -2.63 1.33 25.51
C GLU A 4 -1.19 1.86 25.43
N GLU A 5 -0.22 0.96 25.28
CA GLU A 5 1.18 1.33 25.07
C GLU A 5 1.37 2.01 23.70
N LEU A 6 0.71 1.50 22.65
CA LEU A 6 0.71 2.12 21.34
C LEU A 6 0.06 3.51 21.39
N GLN A 7 -1.08 3.67 22.06
CA GLN A 7 -1.76 4.95 22.24
C GLN A 7 -0.81 5.99 22.83
N ARG A 8 -0.16 5.65 23.97
CA ARG A 8 0.82 6.54 24.63
C ARG A 8 1.99 6.90 23.73
N LEU A 9 2.51 5.94 22.97
CA LEU A 9 3.60 6.16 22.03
C LEU A 9 3.20 7.11 20.91
N VAL A 10 2.00 6.93 20.32
CA VAL A 10 1.47 7.82 19.27
C VAL A 10 1.27 9.24 19.79
N GLU A 11 0.73 9.39 21.00
CA GLU A 11 0.56 10.70 21.65
C GLU A 11 1.90 11.39 21.93
N GLN A 12 2.88 10.64 22.42
CA GLN A 12 4.23 11.14 22.65
C GLN A 12 4.88 11.61 21.34
N ILE A 13 4.89 10.77 20.30
CA ILE A 13 5.45 11.12 18.99
C ILE A 13 4.75 12.34 18.40
N SER A 14 3.43 12.44 18.57
CA SER A 14 2.67 13.59 18.08
C SER A 14 3.12 14.89 18.75
N ARG A 15 3.29 14.89 20.08
CA ARG A 15 3.79 16.06 20.82
C ARG A 15 5.23 16.41 20.45
N GLU A 16 6.12 15.42 20.45
CA GLU A 16 7.56 15.63 20.24
C GLU A 16 7.91 16.01 18.79
N SER A 17 7.31 15.32 17.80
CA SER A 17 7.68 15.51 16.39
C SER A 17 6.82 16.55 15.66
N PHE A 18 5.59 16.80 16.10
CA PHE A 18 4.66 17.72 15.43
C PHE A 18 4.29 18.94 16.28
N GLY A 19 4.64 18.95 17.56
CA GLY A 19 4.21 20.01 18.51
C GLY A 19 2.69 20.08 18.69
N LYS A 20 1.97 18.99 18.43
CA LYS A 20 0.51 18.91 18.43
C LYS A 20 0.04 17.65 19.15
N GLU A 21 -1.14 17.74 19.77
CA GLU A 21 -1.75 16.59 20.43
C GLU A 21 -2.41 15.64 19.42
N PHE A 22 -2.31 14.35 19.70
CA PHE A 22 -3.15 13.32 19.09
C PHE A 22 -4.35 13.07 20.01
N ARG A 23 -5.58 13.26 19.53
CA ARG A 23 -6.82 13.26 20.35
C ARG A 23 -7.75 12.07 20.05
N HIS A 24 -7.37 11.20 19.15
CA HIS A 24 -8.18 10.06 18.72
C HIS A 24 -7.53 8.75 19.18
N ARG A 25 -7.99 7.63 18.66
CA ARG A 25 -7.49 6.31 19.08
C ARG A 25 -6.41 5.79 18.13
N ALA A 26 -5.38 5.19 18.71
CA ALA A 26 -4.40 4.38 18.00
C ALA A 26 -4.52 2.93 18.46
N VAL A 27 -4.66 1.99 17.54
CA VAL A 27 -4.82 0.56 17.82
C VAL A 27 -4.02 -0.30 16.84
N PHE A 28 -3.64 -1.49 17.28
CA PHE A 28 -3.11 -2.49 16.37
C PHE A 28 -4.24 -3.14 15.54
N ASN A 29 -3.97 -3.33 14.24
CA ASN A 29 -4.90 -4.02 13.34
C ASN A 29 -4.16 -5.11 12.55
N SER A 30 -4.29 -6.36 12.97
CA SER A 30 -3.70 -7.54 12.33
C SER A 30 -4.29 -7.86 10.95
N ARG A 31 -5.42 -7.24 10.57
CA ARG A 31 -6.03 -7.37 9.23
C ARG A 31 -5.29 -6.57 8.17
N LEU A 32 -4.41 -5.63 8.56
CA LEU A 32 -3.53 -4.93 7.63
C LEU A 32 -2.47 -5.91 7.11
N ARG A 33 -2.56 -6.28 5.83
CA ARG A 33 -1.69 -7.31 5.24
C ARG A 33 -0.53 -6.74 4.43
N THR A 34 -0.72 -5.57 3.83
CA THR A 34 0.23 -4.99 2.86
C THR A 34 0.67 -3.57 3.21
N THR A 35 0.07 -2.97 4.24
CA THR A 35 0.38 -1.61 4.70
C THR A 35 0.90 -1.66 6.13
N GLY A 36 1.83 -0.78 6.47
CA GLY A 36 2.36 -0.65 7.82
C GLY A 36 1.38 0.00 8.79
N GLY A 37 0.56 0.92 8.30
CA GLY A 37 -0.47 1.61 9.06
C GLY A 37 -1.60 2.10 8.16
N ARG A 38 -2.58 2.75 8.77
CA ARG A 38 -3.69 3.41 8.11
C ARG A 38 -4.28 4.51 8.98
N TYR A 39 -4.30 5.73 8.47
CA TYR A 39 -5.15 6.79 9.02
C TYR A 39 -6.57 6.68 8.47
N ARG A 40 -7.57 6.74 9.33
CA ARG A 40 -9.00 6.64 8.97
C ARG A 40 -9.62 8.04 8.90
N LEU A 41 -10.14 8.42 7.73
CA LEU A 41 -10.74 9.74 7.51
C LEU A 41 -12.06 9.93 8.25
N GLN A 42 -12.81 8.86 8.55
CA GLN A 42 -14.15 8.92 9.12
C GLN A 42 -14.15 9.23 10.63
N ASP A 43 -13.23 8.63 11.36
CA ASP A 43 -13.17 8.67 12.81
C ASP A 43 -11.81 9.18 13.34
N HIS A 44 -10.93 9.57 12.42
CA HIS A 44 -9.58 10.10 12.70
C HIS A 44 -8.67 9.16 13.49
N ASN A 45 -9.02 7.89 13.60
CA ASN A 45 -8.22 6.89 14.28
C ASN A 45 -7.01 6.47 13.42
N ILE A 46 -5.95 6.01 14.09
CA ILE A 46 -4.78 5.44 13.46
C ILE A 46 -4.75 3.94 13.78
N GLU A 47 -4.62 3.14 12.73
CA GLU A 47 -4.43 1.70 12.85
C GLU A 47 -3.00 1.34 12.41
N ILE A 48 -2.30 0.57 13.22
CA ILE A 48 -0.93 0.13 12.96
C ILE A 48 -0.90 -1.39 12.78
N ASN A 49 -0.14 -1.85 11.80
CA ASN A 49 0.10 -3.26 11.59
C ASN A 49 1.10 -3.76 12.66
N PRO A 50 0.74 -4.74 13.51
CA PRO A 50 1.63 -5.24 14.56
C PRO A 50 2.94 -5.84 14.00
N ARG A 51 2.96 -6.25 12.73
CA ARG A 51 4.17 -6.75 12.08
C ARG A 51 5.29 -5.73 11.97
N MET A 52 4.98 -4.45 12.02
CA MET A 52 6.00 -3.39 12.02
C MET A 52 6.93 -3.48 13.24
N LEU A 53 6.42 -3.99 14.36
CA LEU A 53 7.20 -4.26 15.54
C LEU A 53 7.72 -5.70 15.60
N THR A 54 6.90 -6.71 15.21
CA THR A 54 7.25 -8.13 15.39
C THR A 54 8.15 -8.71 14.30
N GLU A 55 8.11 -8.17 13.09
CA GLU A 55 8.93 -8.62 11.95
C GLU A 55 10.08 -7.65 11.62
N HIS A 56 10.03 -6.44 12.17
CA HIS A 56 11.03 -5.39 11.99
C HIS A 56 11.51 -4.89 13.36
N ASP A 57 11.60 -3.59 13.55
CA ASP A 57 12.10 -2.96 14.76
C ASP A 57 11.23 -1.79 15.24
N GLU A 58 11.56 -1.26 16.40
CA GLU A 58 10.87 -0.11 16.97
C GLU A 58 11.05 1.16 16.10
N ALA A 59 12.20 1.33 15.47
CA ALA A 59 12.45 2.47 14.56
C ALA A 59 11.51 2.43 13.36
N THR A 60 11.25 1.25 12.82
CA THR A 60 10.25 1.02 11.76
C THR A 60 8.84 1.35 12.23
N LEU A 61 8.46 0.90 13.42
CA LEU A 61 7.17 1.23 14.02
C LEU A 61 7.00 2.74 14.17
N VAL A 62 7.98 3.43 14.76
CA VAL A 62 8.00 4.88 14.94
C VAL A 62 7.90 5.61 13.59
N GLY A 63 8.63 5.15 12.58
CA GLY A 63 8.60 5.73 11.25
C GLY A 63 7.22 5.61 10.57
N VAL A 64 6.52 4.50 10.77
CA VAL A 64 5.14 4.30 10.28
C VAL A 64 4.16 5.17 11.08
N ILE A 65 4.28 5.24 12.40
CA ILE A 65 3.45 6.13 13.23
C ILE A 65 3.57 7.59 12.75
N LYS A 66 4.77 8.06 12.52
CA LYS A 66 5.03 9.41 11.98
C LYS A 66 4.36 9.62 10.62
N HIS A 67 4.36 8.60 9.76
CA HIS A 67 3.67 8.65 8.47
C HIS A 67 2.15 8.85 8.64
N GLU A 68 1.51 8.06 9.48
CA GLU A 68 0.07 8.17 9.73
C GLU A 68 -0.29 9.49 10.44
N LEU A 69 0.57 9.98 11.34
CA LEU A 69 0.41 11.28 11.97
C LEU A 69 0.55 12.46 10.97
N CYS A 70 1.33 12.31 9.90
CA CYS A 70 1.35 13.29 8.81
C CYS A 70 -0.03 13.40 8.14
N HIS A 71 -0.67 12.26 7.84
CA HIS A 71 -2.05 12.26 7.32
C HIS A 71 -3.02 12.92 8.28
N TYR A 72 -2.94 12.54 9.56
CA TYR A 72 -3.79 13.04 10.63
C TYR A 72 -3.70 14.56 10.79
N HIS A 73 -2.49 15.10 11.00
CA HIS A 73 -2.31 16.53 11.25
C HIS A 73 -2.58 17.41 10.03
N LEU A 74 -2.27 16.96 8.83
CA LEU A 74 -2.60 17.70 7.61
C LEU A 74 -4.11 17.74 7.39
N HIS A 75 -4.80 16.60 7.54
CA HIS A 75 -6.25 16.55 7.36
C HIS A 75 -6.99 17.42 8.37
N LEU A 76 -6.67 17.31 9.67
CA LEU A 76 -7.28 18.17 10.70
C LEU A 76 -6.90 19.65 10.56
N GLY A 77 -5.77 19.95 9.93
CA GLY A 77 -5.37 21.30 9.56
C GLY A 77 -6.01 21.81 8.25
N GLY A 78 -7.00 21.12 7.69
CA GLY A 78 -7.68 21.51 6.46
C GLY A 78 -6.84 21.36 5.18
N GLN A 79 -5.71 20.66 5.25
CA GLN A 79 -4.83 20.43 4.11
C GLN A 79 -5.00 19.01 3.55
N SER A 80 -4.69 18.85 2.27
CA SER A 80 -4.68 17.51 1.68
C SER A 80 -3.51 16.68 2.21
N GLY A 81 -3.82 15.61 2.94
CA GLY A 81 -2.84 14.61 3.42
C GLY A 81 -2.43 13.58 2.38
N GLN A 82 -2.69 13.77 1.09
CA GLN A 82 -2.32 12.78 0.07
C GLN A 82 -0.81 12.73 -0.15
N HIS A 83 -0.25 11.53 -0.33
CA HIS A 83 1.19 11.29 -0.53
C HIS A 83 1.83 12.09 -1.68
N ARG A 84 1.04 12.49 -2.68
CA ARG A 84 1.52 13.26 -3.84
C ARG A 84 1.72 14.75 -3.54
N THR A 85 1.09 15.28 -2.49
CA THR A 85 1.14 16.72 -2.17
C THR A 85 2.50 17.14 -1.64
N VAL A 86 2.87 18.39 -1.92
CA VAL A 86 4.11 19.00 -1.41
C VAL A 86 4.08 19.09 0.11
N ALA A 87 2.91 19.45 0.69
CA ALA A 87 2.72 19.56 2.13
C ALA A 87 3.03 18.23 2.84
N PHE A 88 2.49 17.10 2.34
CA PHE A 88 2.77 15.79 2.90
C PHE A 88 4.26 15.42 2.82
N LYS A 89 4.88 15.58 1.66
CA LYS A 89 6.30 15.24 1.46
C LYS A 89 7.23 16.07 2.35
N LYS A 90 6.93 17.37 2.48
CA LYS A 90 7.70 18.31 3.33
C LYS A 90 7.59 17.91 4.81
N LEU A 91 6.35 17.71 5.30
CA LEU A 91 6.11 17.32 6.69
C LEU A 91 6.73 15.97 7.01
N LEU A 92 6.54 14.95 6.15
CA LEU A 92 7.12 13.62 6.34
C LEU A 92 8.64 13.65 6.46
N LYS A 93 9.31 14.44 5.61
CA LYS A 93 10.76 14.64 5.68
C LYS A 93 11.18 15.34 6.96
N GLN A 94 10.45 16.37 7.37
CA GLN A 94 10.74 17.16 8.58
C GLN A 94 10.68 16.29 9.85
N VAL A 95 9.70 15.39 9.97
CA VAL A 95 9.53 14.54 11.16
C VAL A 95 10.33 13.24 11.08
N GLY A 96 10.99 12.95 9.97
CA GLY A 96 11.71 11.69 9.76
C GLY A 96 10.80 10.46 9.68
N GLY A 97 9.61 10.61 9.10
CA GLY A 97 8.69 9.50 8.90
C GLY A 97 9.06 8.63 7.69
N LEU A 98 8.69 7.35 7.73
CA LEU A 98 8.92 6.42 6.61
C LEU A 98 7.96 6.70 5.46
N ARG A 99 8.50 6.83 4.25
CA ARG A 99 7.67 6.99 3.05
C ARG A 99 6.93 5.70 2.68
N TYR A 100 7.57 4.58 2.88
CA TYR A 100 7.05 3.24 2.60
C TYR A 100 7.33 2.35 3.79
N ALA A 101 6.30 1.66 4.28
CA ALA A 101 6.50 0.58 5.24
C ALA A 101 7.27 -0.56 4.56
N PRO A 102 8.23 -1.20 5.24
CA PRO A 102 8.89 -2.36 4.70
C PRO A 102 7.88 -3.49 4.43
N ALA A 103 8.17 -4.31 3.41
CA ALA A 103 7.34 -5.45 3.11
C ALA A 103 7.42 -6.50 4.23
N PRO A 104 6.32 -7.22 4.55
CA PRO A 104 6.38 -8.32 5.50
C PRO A 104 7.42 -9.36 5.10
N VAL A 105 8.22 -9.84 6.07
CA VAL A 105 9.37 -10.74 5.84
C VAL A 105 8.96 -12.05 5.16
N ASN A 106 7.76 -12.56 5.44
CA ASN A 106 7.25 -13.83 4.93
C ASN A 106 6.11 -13.68 3.90
N GLN A 107 6.10 -12.59 3.13
CA GLN A 107 5.07 -12.42 2.13
C GLN A 107 5.32 -13.36 0.93
N LYS A 108 4.58 -14.48 0.87
CA LYS A 108 4.57 -15.34 -0.32
C LYS A 108 4.17 -14.49 -1.54
N PRO A 109 4.89 -14.59 -2.65
CA PRO A 109 4.55 -13.84 -3.86
C PRO A 109 3.10 -14.11 -4.26
N ARG A 110 2.32 -13.04 -4.42
CA ARG A 110 0.91 -13.16 -4.79
C ARG A 110 0.80 -13.71 -6.19
N VAL A 111 0.41 -14.97 -6.31
CA VAL A 111 0.13 -15.61 -7.59
C VAL A 111 -1.04 -14.89 -8.27
N ARG A 112 -0.81 -14.37 -9.46
CA ARG A 112 -1.81 -13.68 -10.28
C ARG A 112 -2.29 -14.59 -11.39
N ARG A 113 -3.55 -14.41 -11.80
CA ARG A 113 -4.11 -15.05 -12.99
C ARG A 113 -3.75 -14.21 -14.21
N TRP A 114 -3.18 -14.86 -15.21
CA TRP A 114 -2.90 -14.29 -16.52
C TRP A 114 -3.69 -15.05 -17.57
N TYR A 115 -4.40 -14.34 -18.42
CA TYR A 115 -5.13 -14.90 -19.54
C TYR A 115 -4.21 -14.92 -20.75
N LEU A 116 -3.89 -16.12 -21.26
CA LEU A 116 -3.08 -16.30 -22.43
C LEU A 116 -3.95 -16.30 -23.67
N TYR A 117 -3.62 -15.44 -24.61
CA TYR A 117 -4.16 -15.38 -25.95
C TYR A 117 -3.03 -15.58 -26.96
N ILE A 118 -3.32 -16.23 -28.08
CA ILE A 118 -2.36 -16.44 -29.17
C ILE A 118 -2.99 -15.90 -30.46
N CYS A 119 -2.19 -15.22 -31.25
CA CYS A 119 -2.61 -14.81 -32.60
C CYS A 119 -2.71 -16.03 -33.49
N THR A 120 -3.84 -16.23 -34.17
CA THR A 120 -4.06 -17.35 -35.09
C THR A 120 -3.19 -17.28 -36.36
N ASN A 121 -2.69 -16.08 -36.69
CA ASN A 121 -1.89 -15.86 -37.86
C ASN A 121 -0.36 -15.93 -37.61
N CYS A 122 0.14 -15.10 -36.66
CA CYS A 122 1.59 -14.98 -36.41
C CYS A 122 2.07 -15.65 -35.12
N GLN A 123 1.21 -16.38 -34.42
CA GLN A 123 1.49 -17.12 -33.19
C GLN A 123 2.02 -16.27 -32.02
N GLN A 124 1.94 -14.94 -32.12
CA GLN A 124 2.34 -14.04 -31.05
C GLN A 124 1.50 -14.26 -29.78
N LYS A 125 2.17 -14.46 -28.63
CA LYS A 125 1.53 -14.66 -27.33
C LYS A 125 1.24 -13.34 -26.63
N TYR A 126 0.05 -13.26 -25.99
CA TYR A 126 -0.39 -12.10 -25.23
C TYR A 126 -0.88 -12.54 -23.85
N TYR A 127 -0.18 -12.14 -22.80
CA TYR A 127 -0.61 -12.35 -21.41
C TYR A 127 -1.34 -11.10 -20.90
N ARG A 128 -2.58 -11.26 -20.46
CA ARG A 128 -3.44 -10.18 -19.95
C ARG A 128 -3.90 -10.44 -18.53
N ALA A 129 -3.88 -9.42 -17.68
CA ALA A 129 -4.36 -9.51 -16.29
C ALA A 129 -5.89 -9.61 -16.18
N ARG A 130 -6.59 -9.20 -17.25
CA ARG A 130 -8.06 -9.28 -17.38
C ARG A 130 -8.43 -9.98 -18.69
N LYS A 131 -9.62 -10.59 -18.71
CA LYS A 131 -10.17 -11.09 -19.97
C LYS A 131 -10.34 -9.96 -20.97
N ILE A 132 -10.03 -10.23 -22.23
CA ILE A 132 -10.26 -9.31 -23.34
C ILE A 132 -11.34 -9.87 -24.25
N ASP A 133 -12.08 -8.97 -24.91
CA ASP A 133 -13.03 -9.33 -25.94
C ASP A 133 -12.27 -9.56 -27.26
N VAL A 134 -12.15 -10.83 -27.65
CA VAL A 134 -11.44 -11.22 -28.87
C VAL A 134 -12.15 -10.84 -30.17
N THR A 135 -13.40 -10.38 -30.10
CA THR A 135 -14.15 -9.89 -31.25
C THR A 135 -13.76 -8.43 -31.58
N LYS A 136 -13.31 -7.69 -30.56
CA LYS A 136 -12.94 -6.25 -30.67
C LYS A 136 -11.43 -6.02 -30.71
N MET A 137 -10.65 -7.02 -30.24
CA MET A 137 -9.20 -6.89 -30.09
C MET A 137 -8.50 -7.77 -31.12
N VAL A 138 -7.50 -7.17 -31.78
CA VAL A 138 -6.66 -7.85 -32.79
C VAL A 138 -5.21 -7.92 -32.33
N CYS A 139 -4.42 -8.72 -33.02
CA CYS A 139 -2.99 -8.82 -32.80
C CYS A 139 -2.29 -7.50 -33.10
N GLY A 140 -1.53 -6.95 -32.14
CA GLY A 140 -0.77 -5.70 -32.33
C GLY A 140 0.41 -5.81 -33.31
N ARG A 141 0.77 -7.05 -33.75
CA ARG A 141 1.87 -7.28 -34.70
C ARG A 141 1.39 -7.42 -36.14
N CYS A 142 0.32 -8.20 -36.36
CA CYS A 142 -0.13 -8.55 -37.73
C CYS A 142 -1.63 -8.34 -37.96
N HIS A 143 -2.32 -7.73 -36.98
CA HIS A 143 -3.77 -7.50 -37.00
C HIS A 143 -4.64 -8.75 -37.14
N GLY A 144 -4.05 -9.95 -37.01
CA GLY A 144 -4.78 -11.23 -37.03
C GLY A 144 -5.67 -11.40 -35.80
N ARG A 145 -6.57 -12.37 -35.85
CA ARG A 145 -7.49 -12.70 -34.74
C ARG A 145 -6.73 -13.27 -33.55
N LEU A 146 -7.22 -12.96 -32.35
CA LEU A 146 -6.69 -13.52 -31.11
C LEU A 146 -7.58 -14.69 -30.65
N ALA A 147 -6.97 -15.82 -30.31
CA ALA A 147 -7.65 -16.95 -29.73
C ALA A 147 -7.25 -17.12 -28.26
N TRP A 148 -8.25 -17.28 -27.39
CA TRP A 148 -8.00 -17.63 -25.98
C TRP A 148 -7.45 -19.05 -25.87
N GLN A 149 -6.47 -19.23 -24.98
CA GLN A 149 -5.85 -20.54 -24.75
C GLN A 149 -6.12 -21.07 -23.36
N LYS A 150 -5.58 -20.43 -22.34
CA LYS A 150 -5.64 -20.90 -20.96
C LYS A 150 -5.38 -19.79 -19.94
N ILE A 151 -5.64 -20.10 -18.67
CA ILE A 151 -5.18 -19.30 -17.54
C ILE A 151 -3.81 -19.80 -17.10
N VAL A 152 -2.88 -18.88 -16.91
CA VAL A 152 -1.55 -19.13 -16.34
C VAL A 152 -1.47 -18.47 -14.98
N LEU A 153 -1.04 -19.22 -13.98
CA LEU A 153 -0.82 -18.72 -12.63
C LEU A 153 0.66 -18.39 -12.45
N ALA A 154 0.98 -17.11 -12.27
CA ALA A 154 2.36 -16.68 -12.07
C ALA A 154 2.41 -15.40 -11.20
N PRO A 155 3.47 -15.18 -10.41
CA PRO A 155 3.59 -13.97 -9.59
C PRO A 155 3.79 -12.71 -10.44
N THR A 156 4.47 -12.85 -11.57
CA THR A 156 4.73 -11.78 -12.56
C THR A 156 4.11 -12.13 -13.90
N ARG A 157 4.11 -11.18 -14.82
CA ARG A 157 3.65 -11.42 -16.21
C ARG A 157 4.59 -12.43 -16.87
N PRO A 158 4.09 -13.59 -17.38
CA PRO A 158 4.90 -14.51 -18.18
C PRO A 158 5.36 -13.84 -19.49
N HIS A 159 6.49 -14.27 -19.98
CA HIS A 159 7.06 -13.84 -21.27
C HIS A 159 6.60 -14.72 -22.41
#